data_9c6291273e2905d5884fbaeb3e2b6106
#
_entry.id   9c6291273e2905d5884fbaeb3e2b6106
#
_cell.length_a   1.000
_cell.length_b   1.000
_cell.length_c   1.000
_cell.angle_alpha   90.00
_cell.angle_beta   90.00
_cell.angle_gamma   90.00
#
_symmetry.space_group_name_H-M   'P 1'
#
loop_
_entity.id
_entity.type
_entity.pdbx_description
1 polymer ?
#
loop_
_entity_poly.entity_id
_entity_poly.type
_entity_poly.pdbx_seq_one_letter_code
_entity_poly.pdbx_strand_id
1 'polypeptide(L)'
;IAWSVTGVFFLLRPAYQDAYAPLLIKSYPQTQLIQIPVSDDWLEYRYLESILGPHLLVRSSSGWRHLNPVSAADYPAPGRVDLERLVNDAMDANRERYGQLTGGSDLMFETDTGAEITVEWNNFSLKQRGRDTYWINQVYDIHYLRWSGISWLDKILGVAGLLLLIFMTITGIRLLLKSPAH
;
A
#
# COMPACT_ATOMS: atom_id res chain seq x y z
N ILE A 1 14.97 13.95 -21.46
CA ILE A 1 15.95 13.56 -20.40
C ILE A 1 15.19 13.04 -19.16
N ALA A 2 14.27 13.81 -18.54
CA ALA A 2 13.56 13.39 -17.34
C ALA A 2 12.84 12.03 -17.52
N TRP A 3 12.19 11.83 -18.64
CA TRP A 3 11.46 10.59 -18.95
C TRP A 3 12.38 9.36 -19.09
N SER A 4 13.56 9.56 -19.67
CA SER A 4 14.58 8.50 -19.77
C SER A 4 15.16 8.13 -18.40
N VAL A 5 15.43 9.13 -17.56
CA VAL A 5 15.94 8.91 -16.19
C VAL A 5 14.92 8.16 -15.34
N THR A 6 13.65 8.58 -15.37
CA THR A 6 12.58 7.86 -14.66
C THR A 6 12.33 6.46 -15.21
N GLY A 7 12.52 6.25 -16.52
CA GLY A 7 12.48 4.90 -17.12
C GLY A 7 13.54 3.96 -16.56
N VAL A 8 14.78 4.45 -16.38
CA VAL A 8 15.86 3.68 -15.73
C VAL A 8 15.50 3.36 -14.27
N PHE A 9 14.92 4.31 -13.53
CA PHE A 9 14.45 4.07 -12.18
C PHE A 9 13.46 2.90 -12.11
N PHE A 10 12.48 2.83 -13.02
CA PHE A 10 11.51 1.73 -13.06
C PHE A 10 12.11 0.40 -13.50
N LEU A 11 13.16 0.43 -14.30
CA LEU A 11 13.89 -0.78 -14.68
C LEU A 11 14.64 -1.37 -13.47
N LEU A 12 15.31 -0.52 -12.69
CA LEU A 12 16.10 -0.92 -11.53
C LEU A 12 15.25 -1.20 -10.27
N ARG A 13 14.11 -0.54 -10.15
CA ARG A 13 13.16 -0.63 -9.01
C ARG A 13 13.82 -0.58 -7.63
N PRO A 14 14.69 0.40 -7.34
CA PRO A 14 15.37 0.46 -6.05
C PRO A 14 14.36 0.66 -4.91
N ALA A 15 14.52 -0.08 -3.82
CA ALA A 15 13.68 -0.02 -2.61
C ALA A 15 12.17 -0.29 -2.82
N TYR A 16 11.78 -0.80 -4.00
CA TYR A 16 10.37 -0.99 -4.35
C TYR A 16 9.69 -2.07 -3.50
N GLN A 17 10.42 -3.16 -3.21
CA GLN A 17 9.89 -4.26 -2.43
C GLN A 17 9.52 -3.80 -1.01
N ASP A 18 10.39 -3.04 -0.36
CA ASP A 18 10.15 -2.55 1.00
C ASP A 18 9.05 -1.50 1.05
N ALA A 19 9.01 -0.59 0.05
CA ALA A 19 8.02 0.49 -0.03
C ALA A 19 6.59 -0.02 -0.14
N TYR A 20 6.37 -1.14 -0.83
CA TYR A 20 5.05 -1.71 -1.11
C TYR A 20 4.82 -3.09 -0.48
N ALA A 21 5.76 -3.57 0.32
CA ALA A 21 5.55 -4.80 1.09
C ALA A 21 4.34 -4.62 2.02
N PRO A 22 3.38 -5.57 2.03
CA PRO A 22 2.28 -5.49 2.97
C PRO A 22 2.79 -5.68 4.40
N LEU A 23 2.42 -4.78 5.30
CA LEU A 23 2.60 -5.00 6.72
C LEU A 23 1.46 -5.88 7.21
N LEU A 24 1.77 -7.11 7.58
CA LEU A 24 0.79 -8.10 7.99
C LEU A 24 0.68 -8.17 9.51
N ILE A 25 -0.55 -8.28 10.01
CA ILE A 25 -0.78 -8.64 11.42
C ILE A 25 -0.30 -10.08 11.60
N LYS A 26 0.52 -10.32 12.62
CA LYS A 26 0.98 -11.67 12.94
C LYS A 26 -0.18 -12.52 13.43
N SER A 27 -0.25 -13.74 12.92
CA SER A 27 -1.16 -14.75 13.41
C SER A 27 -0.42 -15.74 14.31
N TYR A 28 -1.06 -16.09 15.41
CA TYR A 28 -0.55 -17.02 16.41
C TYR A 28 -1.29 -18.37 16.32
N PRO A 29 -0.68 -19.45 16.79
CA PRO A 29 -1.36 -20.73 16.89
C PRO A 29 -2.61 -20.61 17.76
N GLN A 30 -3.70 -21.24 17.32
CA GLN A 30 -4.93 -21.28 18.09
C GLN A 30 -4.73 -22.04 19.39
N THR A 31 -5.06 -21.41 20.51
CA THR A 31 -4.90 -21.99 21.85
C THR A 31 -6.15 -22.70 22.34
N GLN A 32 -7.31 -22.42 21.73
CA GLN A 32 -8.60 -22.97 22.15
C GLN A 32 -9.45 -23.39 20.95
N LEU A 33 -10.22 -24.46 21.11
CA LEU A 33 -11.27 -24.83 20.17
C LEU A 33 -12.47 -23.91 20.39
N ILE A 34 -12.81 -23.12 19.38
CA ILE A 34 -13.96 -22.22 19.39
C ILE A 34 -15.00 -22.73 18.40
N GLN A 35 -16.26 -22.84 18.87
CA GLN A 35 -17.37 -23.09 17.98
C GLN A 35 -17.82 -21.75 17.37
N ILE A 36 -17.55 -21.56 16.06
CA ILE A 36 -17.92 -20.35 15.36
C ILE A 36 -19.43 -20.37 15.07
N PRO A 37 -20.16 -19.31 15.49
CA PRO A 37 -21.59 -19.19 15.18
C PRO A 37 -21.73 -18.78 13.69
N VAL A 38 -21.93 -19.76 12.82
CA VAL A 38 -22.08 -19.50 11.37
C VAL A 38 -23.49 -18.98 11.07
N SER A 39 -23.59 -18.01 10.15
CA SER A 39 -24.87 -17.46 9.67
C SER A 39 -24.97 -17.59 8.15
N ASP A 40 -26.17 -17.74 7.61
CA ASP A 40 -26.42 -17.99 6.18
C ASP A 40 -26.11 -16.81 5.28
N ASP A 41 -26.00 -15.60 5.83
CA ASP A 41 -25.61 -14.37 5.11
C ASP A 41 -24.09 -14.21 4.95
N TRP A 42 -23.29 -15.11 5.51
CA TRP A 42 -21.85 -15.07 5.43
C TRP A 42 -21.35 -15.72 4.15
N LEU A 43 -20.68 -14.93 3.30
CA LEU A 43 -20.04 -15.41 2.08
C LEU A 43 -18.67 -16.03 2.36
N GLU A 44 -17.96 -15.50 3.35
CA GLU A 44 -16.63 -15.96 3.77
C GLU A 44 -16.44 -15.59 5.23
N TYR A 45 -15.74 -16.44 5.97
CA TYR A 45 -15.25 -16.05 7.29
C TYR A 45 -13.79 -16.46 7.46
N ARG A 46 -13.08 -15.72 8.32
CA ARG A 46 -11.71 -15.99 8.71
C ARG A 46 -11.63 -15.92 10.22
N TYR A 47 -11.15 -16.96 10.82
CA TYR A 47 -10.78 -16.98 12.23
C TYR A 47 -9.27 -16.92 12.33
N LEU A 48 -8.74 -16.04 13.15
CA LEU A 48 -7.32 -15.92 13.42
C LEU A 48 -7.08 -15.45 14.86
N GLU A 49 -5.90 -15.74 15.38
CA GLU A 49 -5.48 -15.31 16.70
C GLU A 49 -4.30 -14.34 16.52
N SER A 50 -4.38 -13.16 17.15
CA SER A 50 -3.32 -12.17 17.18
C SER A 50 -2.78 -12.01 18.60
N ILE A 51 -1.83 -11.08 18.81
CA ILE A 51 -1.37 -10.71 20.14
C ILE A 51 -2.48 -10.15 21.04
N LEU A 52 -3.61 -9.72 20.47
CA LEU A 52 -4.79 -9.24 21.20
C LEU A 52 -5.81 -10.35 21.48
N GLY A 53 -5.52 -11.58 21.06
CA GLY A 53 -6.42 -12.73 21.19
C GLY A 53 -7.13 -13.09 19.90
N PRO A 54 -8.28 -13.79 20.00
CA PRO A 54 -8.99 -14.33 18.86
C PRO A 54 -9.85 -13.27 18.15
N HIS A 55 -9.90 -13.37 16.81
CA HIS A 55 -10.66 -12.49 15.93
C HIS A 55 -11.48 -13.30 14.93
N LEU A 56 -12.70 -12.83 14.66
CA LEU A 56 -13.57 -13.39 13.65
C LEU A 56 -13.89 -12.31 12.61
N LEU A 57 -13.40 -12.49 11.40
CA LEU A 57 -13.67 -11.61 10.28
C LEU A 57 -14.70 -12.26 9.38
N VAL A 58 -15.75 -11.55 9.05
CA VAL A 58 -16.85 -12.05 8.24
C VAL A 58 -17.07 -11.14 7.06
N ARG A 59 -17.20 -11.72 5.88
CA ARG A 59 -17.59 -11.02 4.67
C ARG A 59 -19.02 -11.36 4.28
N SER A 60 -19.86 -10.34 4.22
CA SER A 60 -21.22 -10.42 3.68
C SER A 60 -21.33 -9.63 2.40
N SER A 61 -22.53 -9.50 1.84
CA SER A 61 -22.82 -8.63 0.68
C SER A 61 -22.51 -7.14 0.95
N SER A 62 -22.52 -6.71 2.22
CA SER A 62 -22.21 -5.33 2.64
C SER A 62 -20.71 -5.06 2.89
N GLY A 63 -19.86 -6.09 2.80
CA GLY A 63 -18.42 -5.98 3.02
C GLY A 63 -17.91 -6.77 4.21
N TRP A 64 -16.69 -6.42 4.65
CA TRP A 64 -16.05 -7.05 5.80
C TRP A 64 -16.53 -6.45 7.11
N ARG A 65 -16.74 -7.31 8.10
CA ARG A 65 -17.06 -6.96 9.48
C ARG A 65 -16.15 -7.73 10.42
N HIS A 66 -15.77 -7.09 11.51
CA HIS A 66 -15.00 -7.69 12.59
C HIS A 66 -15.94 -8.03 13.73
N LEU A 67 -16.07 -9.30 14.04
CA LEU A 67 -16.99 -9.81 15.04
C LEU A 67 -16.24 -10.44 16.21
N ASN A 68 -16.86 -10.43 17.36
CA ASN A 68 -16.39 -11.21 18.49
C ASN A 68 -16.62 -12.71 18.19
N PRO A 69 -15.58 -13.56 18.27
CA PRO A 69 -15.70 -14.96 17.87
C PRO A 69 -16.62 -15.82 18.72
N VAL A 70 -16.96 -15.36 19.93
CA VAL A 70 -17.83 -16.09 20.84
C VAL A 70 -19.31 -15.68 20.71
N SER A 71 -19.53 -14.34 20.65
CA SER A 71 -20.90 -13.79 20.66
C SER A 71 -21.43 -13.45 19.26
N ALA A 72 -20.58 -13.44 18.23
CA ALA A 72 -20.86 -12.92 16.89
C ALA A 72 -21.36 -11.45 16.84
N ALA A 73 -21.25 -10.74 17.95
CA ALA A 73 -21.54 -9.31 17.98
C ALA A 73 -20.39 -8.51 17.31
N ASP A 74 -20.68 -7.29 16.88
CA ASP A 74 -19.64 -6.39 16.37
C ASP A 74 -18.51 -6.23 17.40
N TYR A 75 -17.28 -6.30 16.93
CA TYR A 75 -16.08 -6.16 17.74
C TYR A 75 -15.45 -4.79 17.50
N PRO A 76 -15.76 -3.80 18.35
CA PRO A 76 -15.21 -2.45 18.17
C PRO A 76 -13.70 -2.44 18.33
N ALA A 77 -13.05 -1.46 17.71
CA ALA A 77 -11.60 -1.28 17.89
C ALA A 77 -11.28 -1.08 19.37
N PRO A 78 -10.22 -1.73 19.87
CA PRO A 78 -9.79 -1.58 21.27
C PRO A 78 -9.15 -0.21 21.49
N GLY A 79 -8.80 0.06 22.75
CA GLY A 79 -8.10 1.29 23.11
C GLY A 79 -6.71 1.40 22.48
N ARG A 80 -6.19 2.62 22.46
CA ARG A 80 -4.90 2.98 21.84
C ARG A 80 -3.75 2.06 22.25
N VAL A 81 -3.65 1.72 23.53
CA VAL A 81 -2.58 0.88 24.07
C VAL A 81 -2.55 -0.51 23.42
N ASP A 82 -3.72 -1.13 23.22
CA ASP A 82 -3.79 -2.43 22.57
C ASP A 82 -3.50 -2.34 21.09
N LEU A 83 -3.96 -1.28 20.42
CA LEU A 83 -3.60 -1.02 19.02
C LEU A 83 -2.10 -0.81 18.84
N GLU A 84 -1.43 -0.10 19.76
CA GLU A 84 0.03 0.05 19.77
C GLU A 84 0.74 -1.29 19.93
N ARG A 85 0.23 -2.18 20.79
CA ARG A 85 0.77 -3.54 20.91
C ARG A 85 0.64 -4.32 19.62
N LEU A 86 -0.53 -4.25 18.95
CA LEU A 86 -0.79 -4.92 17.67
C LEU A 86 0.14 -4.41 16.57
N VAL A 87 0.29 -3.09 16.45
CA VAL A 87 1.14 -2.46 15.44
C VAL A 87 2.61 -2.76 15.71
N ASN A 88 3.06 -2.64 16.97
CA ASN A 88 4.43 -2.97 17.35
C ASN A 88 4.77 -4.44 17.05
N ASP A 89 3.86 -5.36 17.34
CA ASP A 89 4.04 -6.77 17.02
C ASP A 89 4.19 -7.00 15.51
N ALA A 90 3.37 -6.35 14.69
CA ALA A 90 3.48 -6.43 13.24
C ALA A 90 4.79 -5.82 12.71
N MET A 91 5.23 -4.69 13.28
CA MET A 91 6.48 -4.01 12.91
C MET A 91 7.73 -4.85 13.15
N ASP A 92 7.70 -5.83 14.04
CA ASP A 92 8.83 -6.75 14.28
C ASP A 92 9.26 -7.53 13.03
N ALA A 93 8.39 -7.64 12.03
CA ALA A 93 8.73 -8.27 10.76
C ALA A 93 9.80 -7.49 9.98
N ASN A 94 9.89 -6.16 10.17
CA ASN A 94 10.88 -5.30 9.53
C ASN A 94 11.14 -4.05 10.40
N ARG A 95 11.85 -4.23 11.51
CA ARG A 95 12.19 -3.14 12.43
C ARG A 95 13.11 -2.09 11.81
N GLU A 96 13.93 -2.46 10.86
CA GLU A 96 14.78 -1.51 10.15
C GLU A 96 13.95 -0.46 9.41
N ARG A 97 12.87 -0.90 8.75
CA ARG A 97 11.95 -0.01 8.03
C ARG A 97 11.07 0.83 8.95
N TYR A 98 10.52 0.22 10.00
CA TYR A 98 9.48 0.88 10.80
C TYR A 98 10.00 1.55 12.07
N GLY A 99 11.15 1.13 12.60
CA GLY A 99 11.72 1.74 13.82
C GLY A 99 10.82 1.60 15.05
N GLN A 100 10.53 2.72 15.69
CA GLN A 100 9.71 2.84 16.89
C GLN A 100 8.50 3.74 16.65
N LEU A 101 7.38 3.45 17.32
CA LEU A 101 6.22 4.34 17.31
C LEU A 101 6.54 5.65 18.06
N THR A 102 6.21 6.76 17.45
CA THR A 102 6.45 8.11 18.01
C THR A 102 5.18 8.88 18.31
N GLY A 103 4.06 8.53 17.66
CA GLY A 103 2.80 9.27 17.83
C GLY A 103 1.69 8.75 16.92
N GLY A 104 0.77 9.66 16.57
CA GLY A 104 -0.36 9.40 15.72
C GLY A 104 -1.70 9.65 16.42
N SER A 105 -2.81 9.42 15.75
CA SER A 105 -4.17 9.62 16.26
C SER A 105 -5.04 8.40 15.97
N ASP A 106 -5.96 8.09 16.85
CA ASP A 106 -6.94 7.00 16.71
C ASP A 106 -6.33 5.69 16.16
N LEU A 107 -6.64 5.39 14.90
CA LEU A 107 -6.17 4.18 14.19
C LEU A 107 -4.91 4.41 13.34
N MET A 108 -4.33 5.61 13.38
CA MET A 108 -3.11 5.97 12.64
C MET A 108 -1.93 6.08 13.59
N PHE A 109 -0.79 5.53 13.18
CA PHE A 109 0.45 5.49 13.94
C PHE A 109 1.60 6.05 13.10
N GLU A 110 2.43 6.85 13.72
CA GLU A 110 3.64 7.42 13.14
C GLU A 110 4.87 6.76 13.75
N THR A 111 5.92 6.64 12.95
CA THR A 111 7.19 6.04 13.36
C THR A 111 8.33 7.04 13.25
N ASP A 112 9.42 6.79 13.97
CA ASP A 112 10.66 7.59 13.92
C ASP A 112 11.37 7.55 12.56
N THR A 113 11.10 6.54 11.74
CA THR A 113 11.58 6.45 10.35
C THR A 113 10.72 7.24 9.36
N GLY A 114 9.60 7.82 9.81
CA GLY A 114 8.64 8.56 8.99
C GLY A 114 7.69 7.65 8.20
N ALA A 115 7.48 6.42 8.65
CA ALA A 115 6.41 5.57 8.16
C ALA A 115 5.12 5.85 8.94
N GLU A 116 4.01 5.91 8.21
CA GLU A 116 2.64 5.99 8.73
C GLU A 116 1.99 4.61 8.60
N ILE A 117 1.36 4.13 9.66
CA ILE A 117 0.67 2.84 9.70
C ILE A 117 -0.77 3.10 10.12
N THR A 118 -1.72 2.68 9.29
CA THR A 118 -3.15 2.80 9.59
C THR A 118 -3.74 1.42 9.84
N VAL A 119 -4.44 1.26 10.94
CA VAL A 119 -5.17 0.04 11.28
C VAL A 119 -6.56 0.10 10.66
N GLU A 120 -6.87 -0.83 9.78
CA GLU A 120 -8.21 -1.04 9.25
C GLU A 120 -8.91 -2.13 10.06
N TRP A 121 -9.56 -1.73 11.15
CA TRP A 121 -10.11 -2.67 12.12
C TRP A 121 -11.18 -3.60 11.56
N ASN A 122 -12.04 -3.13 10.66
CA ASN A 122 -13.15 -3.93 10.11
C ASN A 122 -12.70 -5.14 9.29
N ASN A 123 -11.58 -5.01 8.57
CA ASN A 123 -10.98 -6.10 7.79
C ASN A 123 -9.70 -6.64 8.42
N PHE A 124 -9.36 -6.14 9.61
CA PHE A 124 -8.20 -6.52 10.41
C PHE A 124 -6.90 -6.54 9.59
N SER A 125 -6.60 -5.41 8.97
CA SER A 125 -5.40 -5.23 8.15
C SER A 125 -4.67 -3.94 8.49
N LEU A 126 -3.40 -3.88 8.11
CA LEU A 126 -2.55 -2.71 8.26
C LEU A 126 -2.22 -2.14 6.88
N LYS A 127 -2.42 -0.84 6.72
CA LYS A 127 -1.89 -0.07 5.59
C LYS A 127 -0.67 0.69 6.05
N GLN A 128 0.38 0.67 5.26
CA GLN A 128 1.60 1.40 5.55
C GLN A 128 1.95 2.36 4.41
N ARG A 129 2.55 3.49 4.76
CA ARG A 129 3.03 4.50 3.84
C ARG A 129 4.30 5.12 4.40
N GLY A 130 5.39 5.09 3.65
CA GLY A 130 6.67 5.64 4.07
C GLY A 130 7.14 6.79 3.18
N ARG A 131 8.26 7.42 3.56
CA ARG A 131 8.92 8.44 2.74
C ARG A 131 9.35 7.90 1.38
N ASP A 132 9.77 6.66 1.32
CA ASP A 132 10.11 5.94 0.09
C ASP A 132 8.91 5.80 -0.84
N THR A 133 7.74 5.41 -0.31
CA THR A 133 6.48 5.36 -1.05
C THR A 133 6.13 6.72 -1.65
N TYR A 134 6.33 7.81 -0.88
CA TYR A 134 6.11 9.17 -1.36
C TYR A 134 7.01 9.49 -2.56
N TRP A 135 8.33 9.27 -2.44
CA TRP A 135 9.27 9.54 -3.52
C TRP A 135 9.04 8.69 -4.76
N ILE A 136 8.72 7.41 -4.58
CA ILE A 136 8.39 6.52 -5.69
C ILE A 136 7.14 7.04 -6.42
N ASN A 137 6.11 7.47 -5.70
CA ASN A 137 4.91 8.06 -6.31
C ASN A 137 5.22 9.35 -7.07
N GLN A 138 6.11 10.22 -6.55
CA GLN A 138 6.56 11.41 -7.28
C GLN A 138 7.27 11.04 -8.61
N VAL A 139 8.10 10.00 -8.60
CA VAL A 139 8.74 9.51 -9.82
C VAL A 139 7.72 8.94 -10.80
N TYR A 140 6.68 8.27 -10.31
CA TYR A 140 5.54 7.84 -11.12
C TYR A 140 4.82 9.02 -11.76
N ASP A 141 4.50 10.05 -11.00
CA ASP A 141 3.78 11.22 -11.51
C ASP A 141 4.61 11.93 -12.59
N ILE A 142 5.92 12.04 -12.41
CA ILE A 142 6.84 12.57 -13.43
C ILE A 142 6.83 11.66 -14.68
N HIS A 143 6.95 10.35 -14.51
CA HIS A 143 7.02 9.42 -15.64
C HIS A 143 5.74 9.36 -16.45
N TYR A 144 4.60 9.38 -15.78
CA TYR A 144 3.28 9.34 -16.42
C TYR A 144 2.72 10.72 -16.77
N LEU A 145 3.53 11.78 -16.64
CA LEU A 145 3.12 13.16 -16.93
C LEU A 145 1.85 13.59 -16.19
N ARG A 146 1.71 13.17 -14.93
CA ARG A 146 0.58 13.51 -14.06
C ARG A 146 0.87 14.75 -13.23
N TRP A 147 1.19 15.87 -13.89
CA TRP A 147 1.70 17.07 -13.21
C TRP A 147 0.62 18.09 -12.89
N SER A 148 -0.48 18.08 -13.65
CA SER A 148 -1.50 19.11 -13.55
C SER A 148 -2.51 18.85 -12.42
N GLY A 149 -2.61 17.61 -11.93
CA GLY A 149 -3.67 17.17 -11.04
C GLY A 149 -5.05 17.05 -11.71
N ILE A 150 -5.11 17.34 -13.02
CA ILE A 150 -6.34 17.25 -13.82
C ILE A 150 -6.22 16.09 -14.80
N SER A 151 -6.91 15.00 -14.51
CA SER A 151 -6.76 13.71 -15.21
C SER A 151 -6.92 13.78 -16.75
N TRP A 152 -7.85 14.59 -17.26
CA TRP A 152 -8.05 14.72 -18.71
C TRP A 152 -6.91 15.52 -19.38
N LEU A 153 -6.40 16.55 -18.69
CA LEU A 153 -5.28 17.38 -19.19
C LEU A 153 -3.98 16.58 -19.21
N ASP A 154 -3.72 15.81 -18.17
CA ASP A 154 -2.55 14.92 -18.10
C ASP A 154 -2.54 13.89 -19.23
N LYS A 155 -3.73 13.34 -19.59
CA LYS A 155 -3.86 12.42 -20.72
C LYS A 155 -3.52 13.10 -22.05
N ILE A 156 -4.02 14.32 -22.27
CA ILE A 156 -3.73 15.09 -23.50
C ILE A 156 -2.24 15.41 -23.60
N LEU A 157 -1.63 15.88 -22.50
CA LEU A 157 -0.18 16.18 -22.45
C LEU A 157 0.66 14.92 -22.71
N GLY A 158 0.25 13.78 -22.18
CA GLY A 158 0.91 12.49 -22.40
C GLY A 158 0.89 12.07 -23.86
N VAL A 159 -0.29 12.16 -24.51
CA VAL A 159 -0.43 11.84 -25.95
C VAL A 159 0.37 12.82 -26.81
N ALA A 160 0.30 14.13 -26.52
CA ALA A 160 1.04 15.14 -27.25
C ALA A 160 2.57 14.94 -27.12
N GLY A 161 3.05 14.62 -25.91
CA GLY A 161 4.45 14.29 -25.67
C GLY A 161 4.94 13.08 -26.44
N LEU A 162 4.12 12.02 -26.51
CA LEU A 162 4.43 10.82 -27.29
C LEU A 162 4.49 11.11 -28.79
N LEU A 163 3.53 11.87 -29.33
CA LEU A 163 3.53 12.26 -30.75
C LEU A 163 4.77 13.12 -31.09
N LEU A 164 5.14 14.04 -30.21
CA LEU A 164 6.34 14.86 -30.38
C LEU A 164 7.60 13.99 -30.43
N LEU A 165 7.70 12.99 -29.55
CA LEU A 165 8.82 12.07 -29.48
C LEU A 165 8.94 11.24 -30.78
N ILE A 166 7.83 10.72 -31.29
CA ILE A 166 7.77 10.00 -32.57
C ILE A 166 8.22 10.93 -33.71
N PHE A 167 7.70 12.16 -33.77
CA PHE A 167 8.08 13.14 -34.77
C PHE A 167 9.58 13.44 -34.75
N MET A 168 10.13 13.70 -33.56
CA MET A 168 11.57 13.95 -33.41
C MET A 168 12.42 12.74 -33.84
N THR A 169 11.99 11.52 -33.52
CA THR A 169 12.66 10.28 -33.93
C THR A 169 12.69 10.16 -35.46
N ILE A 170 11.55 10.34 -36.13
CA ILE A 170 11.45 10.26 -37.60
C ILE A 170 12.33 11.35 -38.24
N THR A 171 12.32 12.56 -37.70
CA THR A 171 13.12 13.66 -38.21
C THR A 171 14.61 13.39 -38.02
N GLY A 172 15.03 12.88 -36.88
CA GLY A 172 16.41 12.48 -36.58
C GLY A 172 16.94 11.42 -37.57
N ILE A 173 16.11 10.36 -37.79
CA ILE A 173 16.45 9.33 -38.79
C ILE A 173 16.58 9.88 -40.18
N ARG A 174 15.66 10.75 -40.61
CA ARG A 174 15.75 11.40 -41.93
C ARG A 174 17.01 12.26 -42.10
N LEU A 175 17.40 12.99 -41.08
CA LEU A 175 18.63 13.81 -41.11
C LEU A 175 19.88 12.92 -41.19
N LEU A 176 19.91 11.81 -40.42
CA LEU A 176 21.01 10.84 -40.44
C LEU A 176 21.19 10.22 -41.82
N LEU A 177 20.08 9.82 -42.47
CA LEU A 177 20.10 9.20 -43.79
C LEU A 177 20.43 10.20 -44.93
N LYS A 178 20.23 11.52 -44.72
CA LYS A 178 20.57 12.57 -45.65
C LYS A 178 22.01 13.10 -45.50
N SER A 179 22.69 12.79 -44.39
CA SER A 179 24.07 13.22 -44.19
C SER A 179 24.98 12.41 -45.10
N PRO A 180 25.69 13.02 -46.08
CA PRO A 180 26.65 12.32 -46.91
C PRO A 180 27.77 11.83 -46.01
N ALA A 181 28.17 10.57 -46.16
CA ALA A 181 29.38 10.05 -45.53
C ALA A 181 30.59 10.82 -46.07
N HIS A 182 31.27 11.58 -45.21
CA HIS A 182 32.57 12.19 -45.47
C HIS A 182 33.67 11.17 -45.18
#